data_ae4df43e0c664c7a5269f4e57c65ac92
#
_entry.id   ae4df43e0c664c7a5269f4e57c65ac92
#
_cell.length_a   1.000
_cell.length_b   1.000
_cell.length_c   1.000
_cell.angle_alpha   90.00
_cell.angle_beta   90.00
_cell.angle_gamma   90.00
#
_symmetry.space_group_name_H-M   'P 1'
#
loop_
_entity.id
_entity.type
_entity.pdbx_description
1 polymer ?
#
loop_
_entity_poly.entity_id
_entity_poly.type
_entity_poly.pdbx_seq_one_letter_code
_entity_poly.pdbx_strand_id
1 'polypeptide(L)'
;MKIDSLFNIQDKVAVVTGGSRGIGEMITAGFLANGTKVYISARKAPALVDKAKELSDKYNQECIPIPCDLSSMNGIEEFTNEIQNKEKGIDFLINNAGAAWGEPLESFSEGGWDKVMDLNVKSLFFLTQKFKNLLLHNASEEDPSRVINIGSIDGLNVPSMETYSYGTSKAAVHHLTRVLAAKLVKENILVNAIAPGPYPSAMLGSAVNHDYSEIAKRNP
;
A
#
# COMPACT_ATOMS: atom_id res chain seq x y z
N MET A 1 25.43 -9.83 -17.30
CA MET A 1 24.46 -9.06 -16.50
C MET A 1 24.97 -9.01 -15.07
N LYS A 2 25.11 -7.82 -14.48
CA LYS A 2 25.52 -7.70 -13.05
C LYS A 2 24.29 -7.76 -12.17
N ILE A 3 24.32 -8.53 -11.09
CA ILE A 3 23.19 -8.67 -10.15
C ILE A 3 22.79 -7.31 -9.56
N ASP A 4 23.75 -6.46 -9.25
CA ASP A 4 23.54 -5.12 -8.69
C ASP A 4 22.70 -4.20 -9.60
N SER A 5 22.74 -4.42 -10.93
CA SER A 5 21.91 -3.62 -11.85
C SER A 5 20.45 -4.08 -11.96
N LEU A 6 20.14 -5.33 -11.54
CA LEU A 6 18.79 -5.89 -11.62
C LEU A 6 17.85 -5.34 -10.54
N PHE A 7 18.42 -4.99 -9.39
CA PHE A 7 17.66 -4.56 -8.21
C PHE A 7 17.96 -3.10 -7.83
N ASN A 8 18.63 -2.37 -8.72
CA ASN A 8 18.96 -0.97 -8.47
C ASN A 8 17.67 -0.11 -8.56
N ILE A 9 17.36 0.55 -7.45
CA ILE A 9 16.23 1.47 -7.33
C ILE A 9 16.67 2.88 -6.91
N GLN A 10 17.98 3.17 -7.00
CA GLN A 10 18.54 4.47 -6.70
C GLN A 10 17.98 5.53 -7.65
N ASP A 11 17.78 6.74 -7.14
CA ASP A 11 17.28 7.92 -7.87
C ASP A 11 15.85 7.75 -8.45
N LYS A 12 15.12 6.69 -8.03
CA LYS A 12 13.73 6.44 -8.41
C LYS A 12 12.76 7.12 -7.48
N VAL A 13 11.49 7.19 -7.90
CA VAL A 13 10.39 7.78 -7.14
C VAL A 13 9.36 6.71 -6.78
N ALA A 14 9.09 6.57 -5.49
CA ALA A 14 8.06 5.66 -4.97
C ALA A 14 6.94 6.42 -4.25
N VAL A 15 5.73 5.92 -4.40
CA VAL A 15 4.55 6.34 -3.63
C VAL A 15 4.10 5.17 -2.77
N VAL A 16 4.10 5.34 -1.43
CA VAL A 16 3.70 4.30 -0.47
C VAL A 16 2.52 4.79 0.35
N THR A 17 1.33 4.28 0.06
CA THR A 17 0.14 4.63 0.84
C THR A 17 0.17 3.97 2.21
N GLY A 18 -0.17 4.72 3.28
CA GLY A 18 -0.06 4.22 4.65
C GLY A 18 1.39 3.94 5.08
N GLY A 19 2.36 4.71 4.55
CA GLY A 19 3.80 4.49 4.71
C GLY A 19 4.40 4.85 6.07
N SER A 20 3.61 5.31 7.04
CA SER A 20 4.11 5.84 8.31
C SER A 20 4.17 4.84 9.47
N ARG A 21 3.70 3.61 9.29
CA ARG A 21 3.70 2.57 10.34
C ARG A 21 3.60 1.16 9.75
N GLY A 22 3.99 0.16 10.55
CA GLY A 22 3.86 -1.26 10.22
C GLY A 22 4.54 -1.64 8.90
N ILE A 23 3.85 -2.46 8.09
CA ILE A 23 4.37 -2.93 6.79
C ILE A 23 4.71 -1.76 5.87
N GLY A 24 3.86 -0.71 5.83
CA GLY A 24 4.11 0.46 5.01
C GLY A 24 5.39 1.21 5.40
N GLU A 25 5.66 1.36 6.70
CA GLU A 25 6.90 1.98 7.19
C GLU A 25 8.14 1.15 6.81
N MET A 26 8.05 -0.18 6.91
CA MET A 26 9.17 -1.05 6.50
C MET A 26 9.45 -0.94 4.99
N ILE A 27 8.39 -0.90 4.17
CA ILE A 27 8.52 -0.71 2.73
C ILE A 27 9.16 0.66 2.43
N THR A 28 8.68 1.73 3.09
CA THR A 28 9.23 3.08 2.98
C THR A 28 10.70 3.10 3.34
N ALA A 29 11.06 2.50 4.48
CA ALA A 29 12.45 2.40 4.94
C ALA A 29 13.34 1.63 3.95
N GLY A 30 12.83 0.54 3.36
CA GLY A 30 13.55 -0.23 2.33
C GLY A 30 13.83 0.59 1.08
N PHE A 31 12.87 1.37 0.59
CA PHE A 31 13.07 2.27 -0.56
C PHE A 31 14.11 3.36 -0.25
N LEU A 32 13.97 4.06 0.89
CA LEU A 32 14.89 5.13 1.29
C LEU A 32 16.31 4.60 1.48
N ALA A 33 16.48 3.43 2.11
CA ALA A 33 17.78 2.79 2.31
C ALA A 33 18.52 2.47 1.00
N ASN A 34 17.79 2.38 -0.10
CA ASN A 34 18.34 2.11 -1.44
C ASN A 34 18.30 3.34 -2.36
N GLY A 35 18.24 4.55 -1.80
CA GLY A 35 18.38 5.78 -2.56
C GLY A 35 17.14 6.24 -3.31
N THR A 36 15.97 5.70 -3.00
CA THR A 36 14.70 6.08 -3.65
C THR A 36 14.04 7.23 -2.89
N LYS A 37 13.53 8.24 -3.59
CA LYS A 37 12.66 9.29 -3.05
C LYS A 37 11.27 8.71 -2.79
N VAL A 38 10.68 8.94 -1.61
CA VAL A 38 9.42 8.30 -1.23
C VAL A 38 8.36 9.31 -0.79
N TYR A 39 7.19 9.25 -1.39
CA TYR A 39 5.97 9.92 -0.92
C TYR A 39 5.17 8.96 -0.04
N ILE A 40 4.80 9.42 1.16
CA ILE A 40 3.99 8.61 2.09
C ILE A 40 2.69 9.32 2.47
N SER A 41 1.63 8.55 2.68
CA SER A 41 0.33 9.08 3.11
C SER A 41 -0.16 8.49 4.41
N ALA A 42 -0.88 9.28 5.19
CA ALA A 42 -1.71 8.87 6.31
C ALA A 42 -2.70 9.99 6.66
N ARG A 43 -3.75 9.68 7.45
CA ARG A 43 -4.77 10.67 7.85
C ARG A 43 -4.28 11.65 8.93
N LYS A 44 -3.42 11.20 9.86
CA LYS A 44 -2.96 12.00 11.00
C LYS A 44 -1.71 12.78 10.61
N ALA A 45 -1.88 14.06 10.27
CA ALA A 45 -0.81 14.92 9.78
C ALA A 45 0.41 15.02 10.74
N PRO A 46 0.30 15.32 12.05
CA PRO A 46 1.48 15.47 12.89
C PRO A 46 2.35 14.22 12.93
N ALA A 47 1.76 13.06 13.22
CA ALA A 47 2.49 11.80 13.29
C ALA A 47 3.09 11.37 11.93
N LEU A 48 2.46 11.74 10.81
CA LEU A 48 2.99 11.47 9.48
C LEU A 48 4.22 12.33 9.18
N VAL A 49 4.17 13.62 9.52
CA VAL A 49 5.28 14.57 9.31
C VAL A 49 6.48 14.18 10.17
N ASP A 50 6.25 13.88 11.46
CA ASP A 50 7.32 13.44 12.38
C ASP A 50 8.00 12.16 11.86
N LYS A 51 7.21 11.17 11.41
CA LYS A 51 7.74 9.92 10.86
C LYS A 51 8.51 10.14 9.55
N ALA A 52 8.01 10.98 8.67
CA ALA A 52 8.70 11.30 7.42
C ALA A 52 10.07 11.95 7.69
N LYS A 53 10.11 12.88 8.65
CA LYS A 53 11.35 13.52 9.08
C LYS A 53 12.34 12.51 9.68
N GLU A 54 11.88 11.66 10.61
CA GLU A 54 12.69 10.59 11.21
C GLU A 54 13.33 9.70 10.13
N LEU A 55 12.53 9.27 9.15
CA LEU A 55 12.99 8.39 8.07
C LEU A 55 13.96 9.12 7.12
N SER A 56 13.68 10.39 6.79
CA SER A 56 14.58 11.21 5.98
C SER A 56 15.94 11.39 6.64
N ASP A 57 15.94 11.75 7.92
CA ASP A 57 17.19 11.95 8.70
C ASP A 57 17.99 10.64 8.81
N LYS A 58 17.30 9.52 9.04
CA LYS A 58 17.92 8.19 9.18
C LYS A 58 18.61 7.69 7.93
N TYR A 59 17.99 7.87 6.77
CA TYR A 59 18.47 7.31 5.51
C TYR A 59 19.14 8.34 4.60
N ASN A 60 19.17 9.62 5.01
CA ASN A 60 19.65 10.75 4.20
C ASN A 60 19.01 10.77 2.80
N GLN A 61 17.68 10.55 2.76
CA GLN A 61 16.87 10.50 1.53
C GLN A 61 15.53 11.22 1.73
N GLU A 62 14.91 11.70 0.65
CA GLU A 62 13.66 12.42 0.70
C GLU A 62 12.48 11.49 1.02
N CYS A 63 11.89 11.63 2.22
CA CYS A 63 10.60 11.07 2.60
C CYS A 63 9.58 12.19 2.74
N ILE A 64 8.61 12.27 1.84
CA ILE A 64 7.68 13.41 1.73
C ILE A 64 6.30 13.01 2.24
N PRO A 65 5.82 13.62 3.34
CA PRO A 65 4.51 13.33 3.89
C PRO A 65 3.40 14.09 3.16
N ILE A 66 2.32 13.40 2.79
CA ILE A 66 1.09 14.02 2.27
C ILE A 66 -0.08 13.51 3.11
N PRO A 67 -0.58 14.33 4.05
CA PRO A 67 -1.76 13.99 4.85
C PRO A 67 -3.01 13.94 3.99
N CYS A 68 -3.72 12.79 3.97
CA CYS A 68 -4.95 12.65 3.21
C CYS A 68 -5.81 11.48 3.72
N ASP A 69 -7.10 11.51 3.42
CA ASP A 69 -8.01 10.38 3.63
C ASP A 69 -8.31 9.67 2.31
N LEU A 70 -7.59 8.60 2.06
CA LEU A 70 -7.74 7.80 0.84
C LEU A 70 -9.02 6.97 0.77
N SER A 71 -9.88 6.96 1.80
CA SER A 71 -11.20 6.34 1.71
C SER A 71 -12.21 7.17 0.91
N SER A 72 -11.89 8.43 0.63
CA SER A 72 -12.74 9.35 -0.15
C SER A 72 -12.13 9.69 -1.51
N MET A 73 -12.96 9.94 -2.52
CA MET A 73 -12.48 10.39 -3.83
C MET A 73 -11.77 11.75 -3.76
N ASN A 74 -12.27 12.67 -2.92
CA ASN A 74 -11.63 13.97 -2.72
C ASN A 74 -10.20 13.81 -2.18
N GLY A 75 -10.00 12.99 -1.14
CA GLY A 75 -8.67 12.73 -0.59
C GLY A 75 -7.73 12.03 -1.58
N ILE A 76 -8.26 11.15 -2.44
CA ILE A 76 -7.49 10.53 -3.53
C ILE A 76 -7.06 11.61 -4.54
N GLU A 77 -7.96 12.53 -4.92
CA GLU A 77 -7.67 13.59 -5.87
C GLU A 77 -6.64 14.60 -5.31
N GLU A 78 -6.81 15.03 -4.08
CA GLU A 78 -5.85 15.90 -3.40
C GLU A 78 -4.45 15.26 -3.36
N PHE A 79 -4.37 13.99 -2.94
CA PHE A 79 -3.12 13.24 -2.87
C PHE A 79 -2.44 13.10 -4.24
N THR A 80 -3.20 12.71 -5.25
CA THR A 80 -2.64 12.48 -6.59
C THR A 80 -2.22 13.79 -7.26
N ASN A 81 -3.01 14.86 -7.12
CA ASN A 81 -2.70 16.17 -7.67
C ASN A 81 -1.43 16.76 -7.05
N GLU A 82 -1.22 16.58 -5.74
CA GLU A 82 -0.02 17.08 -5.08
C GLU A 82 1.26 16.42 -5.62
N ILE A 83 1.23 15.12 -5.90
CA ILE A 83 2.36 14.40 -6.48
C ILE A 83 2.53 14.77 -7.98
N GLN A 84 1.44 14.86 -8.74
CA GLN A 84 1.47 15.25 -10.16
C GLN A 84 2.04 16.65 -10.38
N ASN A 85 1.88 17.56 -9.43
CA ASN A 85 2.45 18.90 -9.48
C ASN A 85 3.97 18.93 -9.18
N LYS A 86 4.49 17.88 -8.52
CA LYS A 86 5.90 17.80 -8.10
C LYS A 86 6.75 16.88 -8.97
N GLU A 87 6.13 15.85 -9.55
CA GLU A 87 6.83 14.81 -10.29
C GLU A 87 6.34 14.71 -11.73
N LYS A 88 7.27 14.48 -12.64
CA LYS A 88 6.96 14.16 -14.05
C LYS A 88 6.61 12.69 -14.24
N GLY A 89 7.16 11.82 -13.41
CA GLY A 89 6.94 10.38 -13.41
C GLY A 89 7.19 9.75 -12.05
N ILE A 90 6.62 8.57 -11.84
CA ILE A 90 6.89 7.71 -10.69
C ILE A 90 7.24 6.31 -11.17
N ASP A 91 8.09 5.61 -10.43
CA ASP A 91 8.55 4.25 -10.78
C ASP A 91 7.77 3.18 -10.01
N PHE A 92 7.35 3.51 -8.78
CA PHE A 92 6.67 2.57 -7.90
C PHE A 92 5.42 3.18 -7.27
N LEU A 93 4.30 2.45 -7.36
CA LEU A 93 3.09 2.70 -6.58
C LEU A 93 2.82 1.51 -5.66
N ILE A 94 2.92 1.73 -4.35
CA ILE A 94 2.65 0.71 -3.33
C ILE A 94 1.31 1.02 -2.67
N ASN A 95 0.28 0.29 -3.07
CA ASN A 95 -1.05 0.37 -2.48
C ASN A 95 -1.08 -0.47 -1.20
N ASN A 96 -0.62 0.13 -0.08
CA ASN A 96 -0.52 -0.52 1.22
C ASN A 96 -1.57 -0.03 2.23
N ALA A 97 -2.12 1.17 2.08
CA ALA A 97 -3.16 1.67 2.98
C ALA A 97 -4.33 0.69 3.06
N GLY A 98 -4.77 0.39 4.27
CA GLY A 98 -5.85 -0.54 4.48
C GLY A 98 -6.46 -0.43 5.87
N ALA A 99 -7.70 -0.94 6.00
CA ALA A 99 -8.43 -1.07 7.24
C ALA A 99 -8.97 -2.49 7.38
N ALA A 100 -9.18 -2.90 8.62
CA ALA A 100 -9.94 -4.09 8.98
C ALA A 100 -11.14 -3.67 9.86
N TRP A 101 -12.19 -4.48 9.82
CA TRP A 101 -13.37 -4.34 10.66
C TRP A 101 -13.93 -5.72 10.98
N GLY A 102 -14.29 -5.95 12.22
CA GLY A 102 -14.86 -7.22 12.68
C GLY A 102 -16.07 -6.95 13.55
N GLU A 103 -17.19 -7.61 13.24
CA GLU A 103 -18.44 -7.62 13.97
C GLU A 103 -19.13 -8.96 13.73
N PRO A 104 -20.01 -9.42 14.63
CA PRO A 104 -20.84 -10.61 14.40
C PRO A 104 -21.67 -10.49 13.12
N LEU A 105 -21.91 -11.62 12.45
CA LEU A 105 -22.65 -11.64 11.18
C LEU A 105 -24.03 -10.97 11.30
N GLU A 106 -24.74 -11.25 12.40
CA GLU A 106 -26.12 -10.79 12.63
C GLU A 106 -26.22 -9.27 12.80
N SER A 107 -25.12 -8.60 13.19
CA SER A 107 -25.09 -7.16 13.48
C SER A 107 -24.05 -6.41 12.67
N PHE A 108 -23.50 -7.04 11.63
CA PHE A 108 -22.42 -6.43 10.83
C PHE A 108 -22.92 -5.13 10.18
N SER A 109 -22.25 -4.01 10.50
CA SER A 109 -22.69 -2.68 10.09
C SER A 109 -22.29 -2.33 8.64
N GLU A 110 -23.16 -1.63 7.92
CA GLU A 110 -22.86 -1.05 6.61
C GLU A 110 -21.63 -0.14 6.69
N GLY A 111 -21.53 0.72 7.71
CA GLY A 111 -20.38 1.59 7.91
C GLY A 111 -19.06 0.84 8.11
N GLY A 112 -19.07 -0.31 8.79
CA GLY A 112 -17.90 -1.20 8.90
C GLY A 112 -17.51 -1.81 7.56
N TRP A 113 -18.51 -2.19 6.76
CA TRP A 113 -18.31 -2.69 5.40
C TRP A 113 -17.71 -1.63 4.49
N ASP A 114 -18.33 -0.46 4.38
CA ASP A 114 -17.91 0.63 3.51
C ASP A 114 -16.52 1.14 3.85
N LYS A 115 -16.22 1.32 5.14
CA LYS A 115 -14.89 1.71 5.63
C LYS A 115 -13.78 0.81 5.09
N VAL A 116 -14.03 -0.48 5.00
CA VAL A 116 -13.04 -1.45 4.51
C VAL A 116 -12.99 -1.45 2.98
N MET A 117 -14.14 -1.49 2.31
CA MET A 117 -14.21 -1.56 0.86
C MET A 117 -13.71 -0.27 0.20
N ASP A 118 -14.05 0.88 0.73
CA ASP A 118 -13.60 2.17 0.21
C ASP A 118 -12.08 2.31 0.30
N LEU A 119 -11.48 1.94 1.44
CA LEU A 119 -10.03 2.09 1.59
C LEU A 119 -9.24 0.96 0.93
N ASN A 120 -9.69 -0.30 1.02
CA ASN A 120 -8.89 -1.44 0.57
C ASN A 120 -9.02 -1.71 -0.94
N VAL A 121 -10.18 -1.43 -1.54
CA VAL A 121 -10.48 -1.78 -2.93
C VAL A 121 -10.63 -0.54 -3.81
N LYS A 122 -11.57 0.34 -3.47
CA LYS A 122 -11.87 1.53 -4.26
C LYS A 122 -10.66 2.46 -4.38
N SER A 123 -10.00 2.76 -3.25
CA SER A 123 -8.83 3.64 -3.26
C SER A 123 -7.69 3.07 -4.13
N LEU A 124 -7.41 1.78 -4.01
CA LEU A 124 -6.38 1.09 -4.78
C LEU A 124 -6.61 1.22 -6.29
N PHE A 125 -7.85 1.01 -6.75
CA PHE A 125 -8.21 1.15 -8.15
C PHE A 125 -8.02 2.59 -8.64
N PHE A 126 -8.59 3.57 -7.93
CA PHE A 126 -8.54 4.96 -8.36
C PHE A 126 -7.14 5.59 -8.23
N LEU A 127 -6.34 5.20 -7.25
CA LEU A 127 -4.93 5.60 -7.19
C LEU A 127 -4.15 5.09 -8.40
N THR A 128 -4.31 3.80 -8.74
CA THR A 128 -3.68 3.23 -9.93
C THR A 128 -4.13 3.95 -11.20
N GLN A 129 -5.42 4.26 -11.32
CA GLN A 129 -5.97 5.00 -12.45
C GLN A 129 -5.40 6.43 -12.55
N LYS A 130 -5.40 7.17 -11.45
CA LYS A 130 -4.93 8.57 -11.40
C LYS A 130 -3.43 8.68 -11.62
N PHE A 131 -2.63 7.73 -11.13
CA PHE A 131 -1.18 7.71 -11.32
C PHE A 131 -0.73 7.07 -12.64
N LYS A 132 -1.64 6.54 -13.46
CA LYS A 132 -1.28 5.83 -14.69
C LYS A 132 -0.33 6.64 -15.57
N ASN A 133 -0.59 7.92 -15.79
CA ASN A 133 0.25 8.76 -16.65
C ASN A 133 1.65 9.00 -16.07
N LEU A 134 1.79 9.14 -14.76
CA LEU A 134 3.11 9.25 -14.11
C LEU A 134 3.88 7.93 -14.19
N LEU A 135 3.21 6.79 -14.03
CA LEU A 135 3.81 5.47 -14.21
C LEU A 135 4.29 5.26 -15.65
N LEU A 136 3.47 5.65 -16.63
CA LEU A 136 3.81 5.57 -18.06
C LEU A 136 5.03 6.43 -18.43
N HIS A 137 5.19 7.58 -17.77
CA HIS A 137 6.30 8.50 -18.08
C HIS A 137 7.67 7.87 -17.84
N ASN A 138 7.82 7.07 -16.79
CA ASN A 138 9.09 6.41 -16.45
C ASN A 138 9.19 4.97 -16.98
N ALA A 139 8.08 4.39 -17.49
CA ALA A 139 8.04 3.00 -17.91
C ALA A 139 8.76 2.75 -19.24
N SER A 140 9.63 1.74 -19.29
CA SER A 140 10.22 1.22 -20.53
C SER A 140 10.23 -0.30 -20.51
N GLU A 141 10.62 -0.93 -21.61
CA GLU A 141 10.77 -2.39 -21.70
C GLU A 141 11.91 -2.88 -20.80
N GLU A 142 13.00 -2.12 -20.73
CA GLU A 142 14.18 -2.44 -19.92
C GLU A 142 13.97 -2.15 -18.43
N ASP A 143 13.14 -1.15 -18.12
CA ASP A 143 12.85 -0.74 -16.74
C ASP A 143 11.36 -0.36 -16.59
N PRO A 144 10.49 -1.35 -16.47
CA PRO A 144 9.06 -1.12 -16.33
C PRO A 144 8.71 -0.48 -14.97
N SER A 145 7.69 0.37 -14.95
CA SER A 145 7.11 0.86 -13.69
C SER A 145 6.33 -0.24 -12.98
N ARG A 146 6.21 -0.15 -11.65
CA ARG A 146 5.67 -1.25 -10.83
C ARG A 146 4.58 -0.76 -9.89
N VAL A 147 3.43 -1.42 -9.96
CA VAL A 147 2.35 -1.29 -8.97
C VAL A 147 2.35 -2.53 -8.09
N ILE A 148 2.47 -2.35 -6.79
CA ILE A 148 2.43 -3.45 -5.82
C ILE A 148 1.25 -3.23 -4.86
N ASN A 149 0.32 -4.17 -4.89
CA ASN A 149 -0.86 -4.16 -4.06
C ASN A 149 -0.66 -5.04 -2.82
N ILE A 150 -0.87 -4.48 -1.63
CA ILE A 150 -0.77 -5.27 -0.39
C ILE A 150 -2.11 -5.97 -0.13
N GLY A 151 -2.16 -7.24 -0.52
CA GLY A 151 -3.24 -8.17 -0.25
C GLY A 151 -3.23 -8.68 1.20
N SER A 152 -3.59 -9.94 1.38
CA SER A 152 -3.49 -10.70 2.63
C SER A 152 -3.70 -12.18 2.33
N ILE A 153 -3.18 -13.06 3.18
CA ILE A 153 -3.56 -14.47 3.18
C ILE A 153 -5.06 -14.66 3.45
N ASP A 154 -5.72 -13.74 4.16
CA ASP A 154 -7.16 -13.73 4.40
C ASP A 154 -8.00 -13.49 3.12
N GLY A 155 -7.38 -13.03 2.04
CA GLY A 155 -8.00 -12.98 0.73
C GLY A 155 -7.81 -14.25 -0.10
N LEU A 156 -7.01 -15.21 0.39
CA LEU A 156 -6.74 -16.50 -0.23
C LEU A 156 -7.36 -17.65 0.54
N ASN A 157 -7.52 -17.49 1.86
CA ASN A 157 -8.06 -18.47 2.78
C ASN A 157 -9.28 -17.90 3.53
N VAL A 158 -10.01 -18.74 4.22
CA VAL A 158 -11.12 -18.33 5.09
C VAL A 158 -10.54 -17.81 6.42
N PRO A 159 -10.76 -16.53 6.78
CA PRO A 159 -10.33 -15.97 8.06
C PRO A 159 -10.98 -16.70 9.24
N SER A 160 -10.26 -16.82 10.35
CA SER A 160 -10.83 -17.37 11.60
C SER A 160 -11.61 -16.33 12.41
N MET A 161 -11.48 -15.05 12.08
CA MET A 161 -12.15 -13.93 12.73
C MET A 161 -13.36 -13.47 11.90
N GLU A 162 -14.34 -12.85 12.55
CA GLU A 162 -15.54 -12.29 11.90
C GLU A 162 -15.22 -10.98 11.14
N THR A 163 -14.27 -11.05 10.24
CA THR A 163 -13.77 -9.93 9.43
C THR A 163 -14.25 -10.05 7.97
N TYR A 164 -15.56 -10.17 7.79
CA TYR A 164 -16.19 -10.47 6.49
C TYR A 164 -15.79 -9.49 5.39
N SER A 165 -15.90 -8.18 5.66
CA SER A 165 -15.50 -7.15 4.69
C SER A 165 -13.99 -7.17 4.39
N TYR A 166 -13.15 -7.47 5.38
CA TYR A 166 -11.70 -7.51 5.21
C TYR A 166 -11.28 -8.66 4.28
N GLY A 167 -11.65 -9.90 4.59
CA GLY A 167 -11.34 -11.07 3.76
C GLY A 167 -11.83 -10.87 2.32
N THR A 168 -13.09 -10.42 2.17
CA THR A 168 -13.68 -10.10 0.87
C THR A 168 -12.89 -9.02 0.12
N SER A 169 -12.51 -7.93 0.80
CA SER A 169 -11.72 -6.86 0.19
C SER A 169 -10.35 -7.35 -0.29
N LYS A 170 -9.68 -8.21 0.48
CA LYS A 170 -8.37 -8.75 0.12
C LYS A 170 -8.45 -9.77 -1.04
N ALA A 171 -9.51 -10.56 -1.11
CA ALA A 171 -9.81 -11.39 -2.29
C ALA A 171 -10.04 -10.52 -3.55
N ALA A 172 -10.79 -9.43 -3.41
CA ALA A 172 -11.00 -8.46 -4.49
C ALA A 172 -9.68 -7.82 -4.95
N VAL A 173 -8.77 -7.45 -4.02
CA VAL A 173 -7.43 -6.93 -4.34
C VAL A 173 -6.63 -7.94 -5.17
N HIS A 174 -6.61 -9.22 -4.80
CA HIS A 174 -5.91 -10.25 -5.58
C HIS A 174 -6.49 -10.42 -6.98
N HIS A 175 -7.82 -10.39 -7.12
CA HIS A 175 -8.45 -10.48 -8.44
C HIS A 175 -8.18 -9.22 -9.28
N LEU A 176 -8.36 -8.03 -8.71
CA LEU A 176 -8.12 -6.74 -9.37
C LEU A 176 -6.66 -6.61 -9.83
N THR A 177 -5.71 -7.10 -9.04
CA THR A 177 -4.29 -7.15 -9.43
C THR A 177 -4.10 -7.93 -10.74
N ARG A 178 -4.71 -9.11 -10.88
CA ARG A 178 -4.64 -9.91 -12.13
C ARG A 178 -5.26 -9.17 -13.31
N VAL A 179 -6.40 -8.51 -13.10
CA VAL A 179 -7.07 -7.72 -14.15
C VAL A 179 -6.19 -6.55 -14.60
N LEU A 180 -5.65 -5.79 -13.66
CA LEU A 180 -4.78 -4.65 -13.96
C LEU A 180 -3.47 -5.10 -14.61
N ALA A 181 -2.86 -6.19 -14.15
CA ALA A 181 -1.65 -6.75 -14.75
C ALA A 181 -1.87 -7.10 -16.23
N ALA A 182 -2.96 -7.81 -16.56
CA ALA A 182 -3.28 -8.16 -17.95
C ALA A 182 -3.56 -6.94 -18.84
N LYS A 183 -4.05 -5.83 -18.26
CA LYS A 183 -4.38 -4.61 -19.01
C LYS A 183 -3.18 -3.69 -19.20
N LEU A 184 -2.27 -3.60 -18.21
CA LEU A 184 -1.21 -2.59 -18.19
C LEU A 184 0.15 -3.13 -18.68
N VAL A 185 0.32 -4.45 -18.81
CA VAL A 185 1.61 -5.05 -19.20
C VAL A 185 2.13 -4.55 -20.55
N LYS A 186 1.25 -4.28 -21.51
CA LYS A 186 1.62 -3.73 -22.83
C LYS A 186 2.10 -2.28 -22.77
N GLU A 187 1.89 -1.63 -21.66
CA GLU A 187 2.31 -0.26 -21.37
C GLU A 187 3.55 -0.23 -20.45
N ASN A 188 4.25 -1.38 -20.31
CA ASN A 188 5.41 -1.56 -19.44
C ASN A 188 5.13 -1.20 -17.97
N ILE A 189 3.90 -1.40 -17.50
CA ILE A 189 3.52 -1.27 -16.10
C ILE A 189 3.22 -2.65 -15.55
N LEU A 190 4.06 -3.14 -14.64
CA LEU A 190 3.90 -4.43 -13.97
C LEU A 190 3.05 -4.28 -12.72
N VAL A 191 2.00 -5.07 -12.60
CA VAL A 191 1.12 -5.05 -11.43
C VAL A 191 1.18 -6.38 -10.72
N ASN A 192 1.58 -6.35 -9.45
CA ASN A 192 1.74 -7.54 -8.60
C ASN A 192 1.05 -7.35 -7.24
N ALA A 193 0.81 -8.43 -6.52
CA ALA A 193 0.34 -8.40 -5.14
C ALA A 193 1.27 -9.16 -4.23
N ILE A 194 1.40 -8.68 -2.99
CA ILE A 194 1.97 -9.40 -1.87
C ILE A 194 0.83 -9.80 -0.95
N ALA A 195 0.80 -11.05 -0.50
CA ALA A 195 -0.17 -11.58 0.46
C ALA A 195 0.52 -11.83 1.82
N PRO A 196 0.68 -10.81 2.66
CA PRO A 196 1.31 -11.01 3.96
C PRO A 196 0.48 -11.96 4.83
N GLY A 197 1.19 -12.80 5.61
CA GLY A 197 0.65 -13.50 6.75
C GLY A 197 0.52 -12.57 7.97
N PRO A 198 0.22 -13.14 9.14
CA PRO A 198 0.20 -12.37 10.39
C PRO A 198 1.58 -11.75 10.65
N TYR A 199 1.60 -10.43 10.76
CA TYR A 199 2.79 -9.66 11.07
C TYR A 199 2.52 -8.77 12.30
N PRO A 200 3.42 -8.71 13.29
CA PRO A 200 3.25 -7.84 14.45
C PRO A 200 3.08 -6.38 14.01
N SER A 201 1.87 -5.87 14.10
CA SER A 201 1.48 -4.51 13.71
C SER A 201 0.39 -3.99 14.64
N ALA A 202 0.16 -2.68 14.65
CA ALA A 202 -0.92 -2.11 15.44
C ALA A 202 -2.30 -2.65 15.01
N MET A 203 -2.48 -3.00 13.74
CA MET A 203 -3.72 -3.60 13.24
C MET A 203 -3.95 -4.99 13.83
N LEU A 204 -2.95 -5.86 13.79
CA LEU A 204 -3.03 -7.20 14.35
C LEU A 204 -3.09 -7.16 15.87
N GLY A 205 -2.26 -6.34 16.52
CA GLY A 205 -2.26 -6.18 17.97
C GLY A 205 -3.63 -5.78 18.52
N SER A 206 -4.31 -4.85 17.87
CA SER A 206 -5.68 -4.45 18.26
C SER A 206 -6.69 -5.59 18.09
N ALA A 207 -6.53 -6.44 17.09
CA ALA A 207 -7.44 -7.56 16.83
C ALA A 207 -7.27 -8.72 17.83
N VAL A 208 -6.09 -8.88 18.43
CA VAL A 208 -5.75 -9.99 19.35
C VAL A 208 -5.41 -9.50 20.76
N ASN A 209 -5.80 -8.28 21.14
CA ASN A 209 -5.46 -7.66 22.43
C ASN A 209 -3.96 -7.76 22.79
N HIS A 210 -3.08 -7.66 21.79
CA HIS A 210 -1.63 -7.83 21.90
C HIS A 210 -1.15 -9.22 22.37
N ASP A 211 -2.02 -10.23 22.38
CA ASP A 211 -1.66 -11.63 22.61
C ASP A 211 -1.46 -12.36 21.27
N TYR A 212 -0.22 -12.59 20.92
CA TYR A 212 0.16 -13.25 19.67
C TYR A 212 0.35 -14.77 19.82
N SER A 213 0.13 -15.33 21.01
CA SER A 213 0.44 -16.74 21.33
C SER A 213 -0.28 -17.74 20.43
N GLU A 214 -1.57 -17.54 20.18
CA GLU A 214 -2.35 -18.41 19.30
C GLU A 214 -1.97 -18.29 17.83
N ILE A 215 -1.59 -17.08 17.41
CA ILE A 215 -1.12 -16.83 16.04
C ILE A 215 0.23 -17.50 15.81
N ALA A 216 1.17 -17.38 16.78
CA ALA A 216 2.48 -18.01 16.70
C ALA A 216 2.43 -19.55 16.63
N LYS A 217 1.41 -20.18 17.25
CA LYS A 217 1.21 -21.63 17.14
C LYS A 217 0.78 -22.08 15.73
N ARG A 218 0.06 -21.23 15.01
CA ARG A 218 -0.48 -21.54 13.67
C ARG A 218 0.44 -21.10 12.53
N ASN A 219 1.35 -20.18 12.82
CA ASN A 219 2.28 -19.60 11.85
C ASN A 219 3.68 -19.52 12.49
N PRO A 220 4.38 -20.66 12.62
CA PRO A 220 5.72 -20.74 13.22
C PRO A 220 6.78 -19.98 12.40
#